data_31528cc745ecfca902aeddc978b1c9cb
#
_entry.id   31528cc745ecfca902aeddc978b1c9cb
#
_cell.length_a   1.000
_cell.length_b   1.000
_cell.length_c   1.000
_cell.angle_alpha   90.00
_cell.angle_beta   90.00
_cell.angle_gamma   90.00
#
_symmetry.space_group_name_H-M   'P 1'
#
loop_
_entity.id
_entity.type
_entity.pdbx_description
1 polymer ?
#
loop_
_entity_poly.entity_id
_entity_poly.type
_entity_poly.pdbx_seq_one_letter_code
_entity_poly.pdbx_strand_id
1 'polypeptide(L)'
;MMIRFVLMTALLVGCSDPYGEAQKADTIAAWETFISENPKNPKRSMGQIRLEELYLEAARTSGTLEGYDTYLEKYPKGKLNEAAVKERRTFLMDWARSENTVAAWEKYLADYPASRSAGGREAKQRLNMAKHSSKIELGPTKMERVNLAENPDGPLDGYGFYVDVTNKGDTPIEYLNVMISYLDAKGDSLKSNKWPAVATRLPAGLPMEEGFNKPIAPGETRQWEWTTGDIPDGWSKKTLVVPVNVKFVGD
;
A
#
# COMPACT_ATOMS: atom_id res chain seq x y z
N MET A 1 81.97 25.14 -27.64
CA MET A 1 81.05 26.17 -27.22
C MET A 1 79.65 25.56 -27.43
N MET A 2 79.09 24.88 -26.39
CA MET A 2 77.75 24.15 -26.46
C MET A 2 76.69 25.09 -25.90
N ILE A 3 75.82 25.52 -26.75
CA ILE A 3 74.59 26.28 -26.37
C ILE A 3 73.54 25.32 -25.89
N ARG A 4 73.20 25.36 -24.58
CA ARG A 4 72.06 24.63 -24.00
C ARG A 4 70.77 25.43 -24.22
N PHE A 5 69.87 24.91 -25.08
CA PHE A 5 68.51 25.40 -25.17
C PHE A 5 67.75 24.91 -23.96
N VAL A 6 67.33 25.83 -23.11
CA VAL A 6 66.34 25.56 -22.05
C VAL A 6 64.93 25.70 -22.66
N LEU A 7 64.28 24.59 -22.82
CA LEU A 7 62.88 24.56 -23.28
C LEU A 7 61.99 24.92 -22.07
N MET A 8 61.50 26.14 -22.05
CA MET A 8 60.52 26.62 -21.03
C MET A 8 59.17 26.19 -21.45
N THR A 9 58.73 25.08 -20.90
CA THR A 9 57.29 24.57 -21.08
C THR A 9 56.39 25.49 -20.29
N ALA A 10 55.73 26.41 -20.97
CA ALA A 10 54.64 27.19 -20.40
C ALA A 10 53.43 26.22 -20.09
N LEU A 11 53.23 25.92 -18.83
CA LEU A 11 51.99 25.32 -18.36
C LEU A 11 50.84 26.32 -18.59
N LEU A 12 50.04 26.09 -19.64
CA LEU A 12 48.76 26.73 -19.81
C LEU A 12 47.86 26.23 -18.67
N VAL A 13 47.82 26.96 -17.57
CA VAL A 13 46.76 26.82 -16.58
C VAL A 13 45.52 27.39 -17.24
N GLY A 14 44.82 26.55 -18.01
CA GLY A 14 43.44 26.84 -18.43
C GLY A 14 42.63 27.09 -17.18
N CYS A 15 41.93 28.23 -17.11
CA CYS A 15 40.91 28.44 -16.07
C CYS A 15 39.86 27.30 -16.20
N SER A 16 40.05 26.21 -15.46
CA SER A 16 39.02 25.19 -15.37
C SER A 16 37.79 25.81 -14.65
N ASP A 17 36.61 25.63 -15.19
CA ASP A 17 35.36 25.91 -14.45
C ASP A 17 34.88 24.61 -13.79
N PRO A 18 35.35 24.30 -12.56
CA PRO A 18 35.01 23.04 -11.90
C PRO A 18 33.52 22.86 -11.70
N TYR A 19 32.77 23.96 -11.56
CA TYR A 19 31.32 23.91 -11.48
C TYR A 19 30.68 23.51 -12.84
N GLY A 20 31.17 24.13 -13.93
CA GLY A 20 30.68 23.80 -15.28
C GLY A 20 31.01 22.36 -15.68
N GLU A 21 32.17 21.85 -15.28
CA GLU A 21 32.53 20.44 -15.50
C GLU A 21 31.64 19.49 -14.73
N ALA A 22 31.37 19.76 -13.44
CA ALA A 22 30.45 18.98 -12.64
C ALA A 22 29.01 19.04 -13.19
N GLN A 23 28.57 20.23 -13.64
CA GLN A 23 27.27 20.44 -14.25
C GLN A 23 27.10 19.68 -15.57
N LYS A 24 28.15 19.63 -16.38
CA LYS A 24 28.17 18.89 -17.65
C LYS A 24 28.10 17.38 -17.43
N ALA A 25 28.79 16.86 -16.43
CA ALA A 25 28.79 15.46 -16.08
C ALA A 25 27.50 15.04 -15.38
N ASP A 26 26.97 15.92 -14.55
CA ASP A 26 25.73 15.81 -13.75
C ASP A 26 25.54 14.46 -13.06
N THR A 27 26.60 13.97 -12.43
CA THR A 27 26.62 12.71 -11.66
C THR A 27 26.92 12.98 -10.20
N ILE A 28 26.47 12.08 -9.32
CA ILE A 28 26.78 12.13 -7.88
C ILE A 28 28.28 12.29 -7.66
N ALA A 29 29.12 11.46 -8.31
CA ALA A 29 30.58 11.50 -8.16
C ALA A 29 31.20 12.86 -8.59
N ALA A 30 30.71 13.42 -9.70
CA ALA A 30 31.22 14.71 -10.19
C ALA A 30 30.90 15.85 -9.21
N TRP A 31 29.67 15.87 -8.66
CA TRP A 31 29.26 16.87 -7.69
C TRP A 31 29.93 16.69 -6.33
N GLU A 32 30.18 15.45 -5.87
CA GLU A 32 30.93 15.17 -4.66
C GLU A 32 32.37 15.68 -4.79
N THR A 33 33.04 15.39 -5.92
CA THR A 33 34.36 15.88 -6.23
C THR A 33 34.38 17.41 -6.25
N PHE A 34 33.47 18.06 -6.97
CA PHE A 34 33.38 19.52 -7.01
C PHE A 34 33.25 20.13 -5.60
N ILE A 35 32.34 19.60 -4.77
CA ILE A 35 32.07 20.12 -3.42
C ILE A 35 33.26 19.93 -2.48
N SER A 36 33.99 18.81 -2.57
CA SER A 36 35.13 18.48 -1.71
C SER A 36 36.36 19.26 -2.09
N GLU A 37 36.68 19.39 -3.39
CA GLU A 37 37.88 20.04 -3.87
C GLU A 37 37.76 21.56 -3.97
N ASN A 38 36.52 22.10 -4.00
CA ASN A 38 36.30 23.53 -4.16
C ASN A 38 35.53 24.16 -2.97
N PRO A 39 36.00 24.07 -1.73
CA PRO A 39 35.29 24.49 -0.52
C PRO A 39 34.93 25.99 -0.47
N LYS A 40 35.69 26.82 -1.20
CA LYS A 40 35.50 28.28 -1.26
C LYS A 40 34.80 28.75 -2.53
N ASN A 41 34.36 27.85 -3.40
CA ASN A 41 33.67 28.22 -4.64
C ASN A 41 32.32 28.86 -4.32
N PRO A 42 31.99 30.04 -4.88
CA PRO A 42 30.72 30.73 -4.61
C PRO A 42 29.47 29.92 -5.05
N LYS A 43 29.65 28.98 -6.00
CA LYS A 43 28.57 28.09 -6.48
C LYS A 43 28.48 26.77 -5.70
N ARG A 44 29.28 26.59 -4.63
CA ARG A 44 29.33 25.34 -3.86
C ARG A 44 27.93 24.94 -3.30
N SER A 45 27.14 25.92 -2.82
CA SER A 45 25.81 25.68 -2.31
C SER A 45 24.86 25.21 -3.40
N MET A 46 25.01 25.68 -4.63
CA MET A 46 24.20 25.17 -5.77
C MET A 46 24.56 23.72 -6.09
N GLY A 47 25.85 23.38 -6.05
CA GLY A 47 26.29 21.99 -6.20
C GLY A 47 25.77 21.08 -5.10
N GLN A 48 25.69 21.55 -3.85
CA GLN A 48 25.10 20.78 -2.75
C GLN A 48 23.59 20.50 -2.95
N ILE A 49 22.85 21.48 -3.46
CA ILE A 49 21.43 21.31 -3.79
C ILE A 49 21.28 20.26 -4.90
N ARG A 50 22.06 20.38 -5.99
CA ARG A 50 21.97 19.41 -7.09
C ARG A 50 22.37 18.00 -6.66
N LEU A 51 23.39 17.89 -5.81
CA LEU A 51 23.81 16.59 -5.26
C LEU A 51 22.71 15.94 -4.43
N GLU A 52 21.99 16.71 -3.61
CA GLU A 52 20.83 16.22 -2.87
C GLU A 52 19.72 15.70 -3.79
N GLU A 53 19.42 16.45 -4.87
CA GLU A 53 18.44 16.04 -5.89
C GLU A 53 18.84 14.71 -6.53
N LEU A 54 20.11 14.58 -6.95
CA LEU A 54 20.62 13.36 -7.58
C LEU A 54 20.56 12.13 -6.67
N TYR A 55 20.79 12.29 -5.37
CA TYR A 55 20.62 11.19 -4.42
C TYR A 55 19.18 10.74 -4.31
N LEU A 56 18.21 11.68 -4.33
CA LEU A 56 16.78 11.31 -4.32
C LEU A 56 16.35 10.73 -5.67
N GLU A 57 16.87 11.24 -6.79
CA GLU A 57 16.64 10.65 -8.12
C GLU A 57 17.18 9.21 -8.18
N ALA A 58 18.37 8.95 -7.62
CA ALA A 58 18.95 7.62 -7.53
C ALA A 58 18.09 6.67 -6.66
N ALA A 59 17.55 7.17 -5.54
CA ALA A 59 16.63 6.41 -4.70
C ALA A 59 15.36 5.99 -5.46
N ARG A 60 14.75 6.92 -6.21
CA ARG A 60 13.58 6.65 -7.06
C ARG A 60 13.89 5.63 -8.16
N THR A 61 15.05 5.78 -8.80
CA THR A 61 15.47 4.90 -9.91
C THR A 61 15.81 3.50 -9.43
N SER A 62 16.39 3.36 -8.22
CA SER A 62 16.69 2.04 -7.64
C SER A 62 15.42 1.23 -7.36
N GLY A 63 14.30 1.91 -7.07
CA GLY A 63 13.05 1.25 -6.71
C GLY A 63 13.18 0.34 -5.50
N THR A 64 14.01 0.71 -4.51
CA THR A 64 14.27 -0.09 -3.30
C THR A 64 14.16 0.75 -2.04
N LEU A 65 13.83 0.12 -0.91
CA LEU A 65 13.85 0.80 0.39
C LEU A 65 15.25 1.30 0.75
N GLU A 66 16.29 0.51 0.42
CA GLU A 66 17.68 0.84 0.69
C GLU A 66 18.11 2.15 -0.02
N GLY A 67 17.61 2.39 -1.23
CA GLY A 67 17.83 3.65 -1.94
C GLY A 67 17.31 4.85 -1.17
N TYR A 68 16.09 4.78 -0.66
CA TYR A 68 15.52 5.83 0.19
C TYR A 68 16.22 5.95 1.54
N ASP A 69 16.60 4.83 2.17
CA ASP A 69 17.31 4.82 3.45
C ASP A 69 18.68 5.51 3.29
N THR A 70 19.42 5.22 2.23
CA THR A 70 20.69 5.88 1.87
C THR A 70 20.53 7.39 1.73
N TYR A 71 19.49 7.86 1.03
CA TYR A 71 19.20 9.29 0.91
C TYR A 71 18.91 9.90 2.29
N LEU A 72 18.02 9.30 3.08
CA LEU A 72 17.59 9.82 4.38
C LEU A 72 18.73 9.86 5.40
N GLU A 73 19.64 8.89 5.36
CA GLU A 73 20.84 8.87 6.19
C GLU A 73 21.81 10.01 5.81
N LYS A 74 22.02 10.22 4.50
CA LYS A 74 22.92 11.26 4.01
C LYS A 74 22.36 12.68 4.19
N TYR A 75 21.04 12.85 4.06
CA TYR A 75 20.36 14.13 4.13
C TYR A 75 19.25 14.18 5.19
N PRO A 76 19.55 13.94 6.48
CA PRO A 76 18.53 13.89 7.54
C PRO A 76 17.81 15.24 7.77
N LYS A 77 18.43 16.34 7.32
CA LYS A 77 17.90 17.72 7.35
C LYS A 77 17.87 18.36 5.96
N GLY A 78 17.89 17.55 4.92
CA GLY A 78 17.84 18.00 3.54
C GLY A 78 16.53 18.69 3.19
N LYS A 79 16.54 19.53 2.17
CA LYS A 79 15.35 20.23 1.69
C LYS A 79 14.29 19.27 1.15
N LEU A 80 14.71 18.13 0.62
CA LEU A 80 13.86 17.10 0.03
C LEU A 80 13.53 15.96 1.02
N ASN A 81 13.98 16.05 2.28
CA ASN A 81 13.80 15.00 3.29
C ASN A 81 12.32 14.61 3.49
N GLU A 82 11.40 15.59 3.63
CA GLU A 82 9.97 15.31 3.81
C GLU A 82 9.38 14.58 2.59
N ALA A 83 9.81 14.97 1.38
CA ALA A 83 9.38 14.29 0.16
C ALA A 83 9.89 12.85 0.13
N ALA A 84 11.17 12.62 0.45
CA ALA A 84 11.76 11.30 0.51
C ALA A 84 11.09 10.38 1.55
N VAL A 85 10.78 10.90 2.75
CA VAL A 85 10.04 10.16 3.79
C VAL A 85 8.66 9.75 3.30
N LYS A 86 7.95 10.65 2.62
CA LYS A 86 6.62 10.36 2.05
C LYS A 86 6.70 9.31 0.95
N GLU A 87 7.66 9.43 0.04
CA GLU A 87 7.85 8.48 -1.06
C GLU A 87 8.27 7.10 -0.54
N ARG A 88 9.22 7.03 0.39
CA ARG A 88 9.60 5.78 1.06
C ARG A 88 8.41 5.08 1.72
N ARG A 89 7.56 5.85 2.39
CA ARG A 89 6.36 5.32 3.02
C ARG A 89 5.38 4.75 1.99
N THR A 90 5.18 5.46 0.88
CA THR A 90 4.32 4.99 -0.22
C THR A 90 4.88 3.68 -0.80
N PHE A 91 6.18 3.67 -1.10
CA PHE A 91 6.87 2.49 -1.61
C PHE A 91 6.71 1.28 -0.67
N LEU A 92 6.96 1.46 0.64
CA LEU A 92 6.83 0.37 1.62
C LEU A 92 5.38 -0.12 1.75
N MET A 93 4.39 0.79 1.63
CA MET A 93 2.97 0.41 1.64
C MET A 93 2.63 -0.45 0.41
N ASP A 94 3.07 -0.03 -0.77
CA ASP A 94 2.77 -0.74 -2.02
C ASP A 94 3.49 -2.11 -2.06
N TRP A 95 4.73 -2.18 -1.56
CA TRP A 95 5.42 -3.45 -1.35
C TRP A 95 4.67 -4.36 -0.37
N ALA A 96 4.22 -3.84 0.77
CA ALA A 96 3.47 -4.63 1.74
C ALA A 96 2.12 -5.12 1.18
N ARG A 97 1.48 -4.34 0.30
CA ARG A 97 0.26 -4.75 -0.43
C ARG A 97 0.53 -5.87 -1.42
N SER A 98 1.65 -5.81 -2.16
CA SER A 98 2.01 -6.83 -3.14
C SER A 98 2.39 -8.15 -2.49
N GLU A 99 3.17 -8.12 -1.42
CA GLU A 99 3.57 -9.31 -0.65
C GLU A 99 2.39 -9.89 0.14
N ASN A 100 1.58 -9.04 0.72
CA ASN A 100 0.40 -9.34 1.54
C ASN A 100 0.66 -10.43 2.63
N THR A 101 1.86 -10.44 3.19
CA THR A 101 2.29 -11.38 4.25
C THR A 101 2.29 -10.71 5.63
N VAL A 102 2.26 -11.52 6.68
CA VAL A 102 2.42 -11.03 8.06
C VAL A 102 3.71 -10.21 8.21
N ALA A 103 4.83 -10.74 7.72
CA ALA A 103 6.14 -10.08 7.82
C ALA A 103 6.17 -8.72 7.11
N ALA A 104 5.54 -8.62 5.93
CA ALA A 104 5.49 -7.37 5.17
C ALA A 104 4.68 -6.29 5.90
N TRP A 105 3.53 -6.65 6.47
CA TRP A 105 2.70 -5.71 7.22
C TRP A 105 3.32 -5.32 8.57
N GLU A 106 3.99 -6.26 9.25
CA GLU A 106 4.74 -5.98 10.48
C GLU A 106 5.90 -5.00 10.21
N LYS A 107 6.63 -5.19 9.10
CA LYS A 107 7.68 -4.25 8.68
C LYS A 107 7.13 -2.85 8.44
N TYR A 108 6.02 -2.73 7.71
CA TYR A 108 5.38 -1.42 7.48
C TYR A 108 4.99 -0.75 8.80
N LEU A 109 4.40 -1.49 9.73
CA LEU A 109 3.96 -0.96 11.02
C LEU A 109 5.10 -0.66 11.99
N ALA A 110 6.25 -1.33 11.86
CA ALA A 110 7.46 -1.02 12.62
C ALA A 110 8.05 0.32 12.18
N ASP A 111 8.16 0.56 10.87
CA ASP A 111 8.70 1.80 10.33
C ASP A 111 7.72 2.98 10.46
N TYR A 112 6.41 2.69 10.33
CA TYR A 112 5.33 3.68 10.43
C TYR A 112 4.27 3.21 11.42
N PRO A 113 4.52 3.34 12.74
CA PRO A 113 3.61 2.91 13.78
C PRO A 113 2.22 3.45 13.51
N ALA A 114 1.22 2.60 13.70
CA ALA A 114 -0.16 2.86 13.33
C ALA A 114 -0.69 4.13 13.97
N SER A 115 -0.44 5.22 13.30
CA SER A 115 -1.11 6.48 13.56
C SER A 115 -2.60 6.36 13.18
N ARG A 116 -3.40 7.35 13.56
CA ARG A 116 -4.80 7.48 13.12
C ARG A 116 -4.95 7.70 11.61
N SER A 117 -3.86 7.62 10.84
CA SER A 117 -3.86 7.76 9.39
C SER A 117 -4.59 6.61 8.68
N ALA A 118 -5.13 6.87 7.50
CA ALA A 118 -5.81 5.84 6.69
C ALA A 118 -4.88 4.65 6.41
N GLY A 119 -3.61 4.89 6.06
CA GLY A 119 -2.62 3.85 5.79
C GLY A 119 -2.30 2.99 7.02
N GLY A 120 -2.22 3.59 8.21
CA GLY A 120 -2.01 2.83 9.45
C GLY A 120 -3.20 1.94 9.80
N ARG A 121 -4.42 2.40 9.56
CA ARG A 121 -5.64 1.56 9.75
C ARG A 121 -5.67 0.41 8.74
N GLU A 122 -5.36 0.69 7.47
CA GLU A 122 -5.27 -0.35 6.43
C GLU A 122 -4.23 -1.40 6.81
N ALA A 123 -3.01 -1.00 7.16
CA ALA A 123 -1.94 -1.92 7.52
C ALA A 123 -2.32 -2.83 8.70
N LYS A 124 -2.98 -2.29 9.72
CA LYS A 124 -3.49 -3.10 10.85
C LYS A 124 -4.54 -4.12 10.40
N GLN A 125 -5.49 -3.71 9.58
CA GLN A 125 -6.53 -4.62 9.06
C GLN A 125 -5.93 -5.72 8.21
N ARG A 126 -4.98 -5.38 7.32
CA ARG A 126 -4.27 -6.33 6.46
C ARG A 126 -3.41 -7.31 7.27
N LEU A 127 -2.68 -6.80 8.27
CA LEU A 127 -1.91 -7.66 9.18
C LEU A 127 -2.82 -8.64 9.91
N ASN A 128 -3.94 -8.16 10.45
CA ASN A 128 -4.92 -9.01 11.12
C ASN A 128 -5.44 -10.09 10.17
N MET A 129 -5.83 -9.73 8.95
CA MET A 129 -6.26 -10.69 7.95
C MET A 129 -5.16 -11.68 7.56
N ALA A 130 -3.91 -11.23 7.36
CA ALA A 130 -2.80 -12.11 7.06
C ALA A 130 -2.55 -13.15 8.18
N LYS A 131 -2.73 -12.76 9.45
CA LYS A 131 -2.61 -13.67 10.61
C LYS A 131 -3.74 -14.69 10.72
N HIS A 132 -4.93 -14.37 10.23
CA HIS A 132 -6.15 -15.12 10.52
C HIS A 132 -6.89 -15.65 9.29
N SER A 133 -6.41 -15.39 8.07
CA SER A 133 -7.10 -15.82 6.83
C SER A 133 -7.33 -17.32 6.75
N SER A 134 -6.42 -18.15 7.27
CA SER A 134 -6.56 -19.61 7.30
C SER A 134 -7.64 -20.11 8.26
N LYS A 135 -8.10 -19.25 9.18
CA LYS A 135 -9.15 -19.58 10.15
C LYS A 135 -10.58 -19.30 9.62
N ILE A 136 -10.68 -18.72 8.42
CA ILE A 136 -11.96 -18.33 7.82
C ILE A 136 -12.06 -18.98 6.45
N GLU A 137 -13.11 -19.77 6.24
CA GLU A 137 -13.44 -20.31 4.92
C GLU A 137 -14.75 -19.72 4.44
N LEU A 138 -14.74 -19.18 3.22
CA LEU A 138 -15.95 -18.75 2.52
C LEU A 138 -16.24 -19.74 1.41
N GLY A 139 -17.43 -20.29 1.43
CA GLY A 139 -17.95 -21.15 0.37
C GLY A 139 -18.21 -20.36 -0.93
N PRO A 140 -18.57 -21.06 -2.01
CA PRO A 140 -18.95 -20.42 -3.27
C PRO A 140 -20.21 -19.56 -3.08
N THR A 141 -20.23 -18.38 -3.71
CA THR A 141 -21.41 -17.52 -3.73
C THR A 141 -22.50 -18.17 -4.59
N LYS A 142 -23.63 -18.47 -3.97
CA LYS A 142 -24.88 -18.87 -4.64
C LYS A 142 -25.73 -17.64 -4.89
N MET A 143 -26.55 -17.64 -5.92
CA MET A 143 -27.33 -16.48 -6.32
C MET A 143 -28.68 -16.91 -6.91
N GLU A 144 -29.72 -16.15 -6.59
CA GLU A 144 -31.04 -16.31 -7.18
C GLU A 144 -31.72 -14.96 -7.44
N ARG A 145 -32.79 -14.97 -8.24
CA ARG A 145 -33.63 -13.78 -8.42
C ARG A 145 -34.62 -13.70 -7.28
N VAL A 146 -34.77 -12.50 -6.71
CA VAL A 146 -35.70 -12.26 -5.60
C VAL A 146 -36.59 -11.05 -5.87
N ASN A 147 -37.72 -10.99 -5.19
CA ASN A 147 -38.57 -9.82 -5.10
C ASN A 147 -38.13 -9.00 -3.88
N LEU A 148 -37.59 -7.79 -4.09
CA LEU A 148 -37.08 -6.92 -3.02
C LEU A 148 -38.20 -6.33 -2.15
N ALA A 149 -39.44 -6.28 -2.67
CA ALA A 149 -40.61 -5.78 -1.92
C ALA A 149 -41.24 -6.82 -1.04
N GLU A 150 -40.70 -8.07 -1.01
CA GLU A 150 -41.24 -9.21 -0.27
C GLU A 150 -42.75 -9.51 -0.60
N ASN A 151 -43.18 -9.10 -1.81
CA ASN A 151 -44.49 -9.36 -2.32
C ASN A 151 -44.49 -10.67 -3.14
N PRO A 152 -45.15 -11.76 -2.69
CA PRO A 152 -45.11 -13.05 -3.38
C PRO A 152 -45.51 -13.01 -4.85
N ASP A 153 -46.41 -12.08 -5.22
CA ASP A 153 -46.93 -11.89 -6.57
C ASP A 153 -46.19 -10.77 -7.36
N GLY A 154 -45.15 -10.16 -6.76
CA GLY A 154 -44.40 -9.07 -7.36
C GLY A 154 -43.31 -9.54 -8.33
N PRO A 155 -42.79 -8.62 -9.16
CA PRO A 155 -41.70 -8.95 -10.08
C PRO A 155 -40.40 -9.28 -9.33
N LEU A 156 -39.61 -10.20 -9.90
CA LEU A 156 -38.26 -10.47 -9.41
C LEU A 156 -37.32 -9.32 -9.85
N ASP A 157 -37.21 -8.28 -9.02
CA ASP A 157 -36.53 -7.03 -9.31
C ASP A 157 -35.15 -6.95 -8.68
N GLY A 158 -34.71 -7.97 -7.91
CA GLY A 158 -33.42 -8.04 -7.27
C GLY A 158 -32.72 -9.40 -7.37
N TYR A 159 -31.61 -9.49 -6.64
CA TYR A 159 -30.85 -10.72 -6.45
C TYR A 159 -30.63 -10.97 -4.97
N GLY A 160 -30.84 -12.23 -4.55
CA GLY A 160 -30.37 -12.78 -3.29
C GLY A 160 -29.04 -13.49 -3.48
N PHE A 161 -28.12 -13.30 -2.57
CA PHE A 161 -26.80 -13.93 -2.57
C PHE A 161 -26.61 -14.66 -1.25
N TYR A 162 -26.00 -15.84 -1.30
CA TYR A 162 -25.80 -16.72 -0.17
C TYR A 162 -24.36 -17.24 -0.17
N VAL A 163 -23.68 -17.12 0.98
CA VAL A 163 -22.30 -17.57 1.17
C VAL A 163 -22.19 -18.29 2.50
N ASP A 164 -21.70 -19.52 2.48
CA ASP A 164 -21.39 -20.26 3.68
C ASP A 164 -20.10 -19.72 4.29
N VAL A 165 -20.16 -19.28 5.55
CA VAL A 165 -19.02 -18.80 6.34
C VAL A 165 -18.67 -19.83 7.38
N THR A 166 -17.49 -20.43 7.29
CA THR A 166 -17.03 -21.45 8.24
C THR A 166 -15.88 -20.90 9.09
N ASN A 167 -16.00 -21.03 10.41
CA ASN A 167 -14.91 -20.78 11.34
C ASN A 167 -14.03 -22.03 11.45
N LYS A 168 -12.85 -22.01 10.81
CA LYS A 168 -11.84 -23.08 10.88
C LYS A 168 -10.87 -22.89 12.05
N GLY A 169 -11.02 -21.82 12.81
CA GLY A 169 -10.19 -21.55 13.99
C GLY A 169 -10.68 -22.24 15.24
N ASP A 170 -10.00 -21.97 16.33
CA ASP A 170 -10.24 -22.48 17.67
C ASP A 170 -10.97 -21.49 18.60
N THR A 171 -11.20 -20.27 18.12
CA THR A 171 -11.83 -19.18 18.87
C THR A 171 -13.06 -18.67 18.10
N PRO A 172 -14.17 -18.34 18.77
CA PRO A 172 -15.37 -17.84 18.09
C PRO A 172 -15.12 -16.51 17.37
N ILE A 173 -15.64 -16.35 16.15
CA ILE A 173 -15.59 -15.12 15.39
C ILE A 173 -16.71 -14.20 15.86
N GLU A 174 -16.38 -13.05 16.46
CA GLU A 174 -17.37 -12.05 16.91
C GLU A 174 -17.66 -10.95 15.88
N TYR A 175 -16.72 -10.75 14.96
CA TYR A 175 -16.85 -9.77 13.88
C TYR A 175 -16.14 -10.24 12.63
N LEU A 176 -16.85 -10.25 11.51
CA LEU A 176 -16.31 -10.53 10.20
C LEU A 176 -16.85 -9.54 9.19
N ASN A 177 -15.97 -8.75 8.59
CA ASN A 177 -16.31 -7.87 7.49
C ASN A 177 -15.82 -8.47 6.17
N VAL A 178 -16.67 -8.46 5.17
CA VAL A 178 -16.35 -8.97 3.83
C VAL A 178 -16.42 -7.85 2.80
N MET A 179 -15.62 -7.97 1.75
CA MET A 179 -15.74 -7.18 0.53
C MET A 179 -16.49 -8.00 -0.51
N ILE A 180 -17.56 -7.44 -1.03
CA ILE A 180 -18.32 -7.98 -2.16
C ILE A 180 -17.91 -7.19 -3.39
N SER A 181 -17.45 -7.87 -4.43
CA SER A 181 -17.10 -7.27 -5.71
C SER A 181 -17.92 -7.89 -6.84
N TYR A 182 -18.61 -7.04 -7.60
CA TYR A 182 -19.35 -7.42 -8.79
C TYR A 182 -18.42 -7.33 -9.99
N LEU A 183 -18.23 -8.44 -10.72
CA LEU A 183 -17.21 -8.56 -11.76
C LEU A 183 -17.82 -8.46 -13.16
N ASP A 184 -17.08 -7.86 -14.07
CA ASP A 184 -17.37 -7.89 -15.50
C ASP A 184 -16.99 -9.24 -16.14
N ALA A 185 -17.14 -9.36 -17.46
CA ALA A 185 -16.81 -10.57 -18.20
C ALA A 185 -15.30 -10.89 -18.21
N LYS A 186 -14.43 -9.89 -17.97
CA LYS A 186 -12.98 -10.05 -17.88
C LYS A 186 -12.51 -10.43 -16.48
N GLY A 187 -13.39 -10.26 -15.46
CA GLY A 187 -13.05 -10.47 -14.06
C GLY A 187 -12.66 -9.19 -13.33
N ASP A 188 -12.77 -8.03 -13.99
CA ASP A 188 -12.51 -6.74 -13.36
C ASP A 188 -13.69 -6.32 -12.49
N SER A 189 -13.37 -5.65 -11.36
CA SER A 189 -14.41 -5.20 -10.42
C SER A 189 -15.08 -3.92 -10.91
N LEU A 190 -16.38 -4.01 -11.18
CA LEU A 190 -17.23 -2.87 -11.54
C LEU A 190 -17.67 -2.07 -10.33
N LYS A 191 -17.95 -2.76 -9.22
CA LYS A 191 -18.44 -2.19 -7.96
C LYS A 191 -18.01 -3.06 -6.80
N SER A 192 -17.62 -2.45 -5.69
CA SER A 192 -17.28 -3.16 -4.46
C SER A 192 -17.90 -2.48 -3.24
N ASN A 193 -18.50 -3.29 -2.36
CA ASN A 193 -19.09 -2.85 -1.11
C ASN A 193 -18.54 -3.68 0.05
N LYS A 194 -18.42 -3.06 1.24
CA LYS A 194 -18.05 -3.76 2.48
C LYS A 194 -19.28 -3.96 3.33
N TRP A 195 -19.47 -5.21 3.78
CA TRP A 195 -20.59 -5.57 4.66
C TRP A 195 -20.13 -6.46 5.82
N PRO A 196 -20.74 -6.31 7.01
CA PRO A 196 -20.50 -7.24 8.09
C PRO A 196 -21.27 -8.54 7.83
N ALA A 197 -20.55 -9.67 7.74
CA ALA A 197 -21.15 -11.00 7.71
C ALA A 197 -21.47 -11.52 9.13
N VAL A 198 -20.71 -11.02 10.12
CA VAL A 198 -20.97 -11.24 11.56
C VAL A 198 -20.62 -9.96 12.30
N ALA A 199 -21.48 -9.52 13.21
CA ALA A 199 -21.14 -8.42 14.12
C ALA A 199 -21.96 -8.52 15.41
N THR A 200 -21.36 -8.95 16.49
CA THR A 200 -22.01 -9.01 17.80
C THR A 200 -22.23 -7.64 18.43
N ARG A 201 -21.48 -6.63 17.93
CA ARG A 201 -21.59 -5.22 18.34
C ARG A 201 -21.53 -4.35 17.10
N LEU A 202 -22.65 -3.77 16.71
CA LEU A 202 -22.70 -2.72 15.70
C LEU A 202 -22.60 -1.33 16.36
N PRO A 203 -22.15 -0.32 15.62
CA PRO A 203 -22.37 1.06 16.01
C PRO A 203 -23.85 1.30 16.32
N ALA A 204 -24.13 2.10 17.35
CA ALA A 204 -25.48 2.34 17.83
C ALA A 204 -26.45 2.68 16.69
N GLY A 205 -27.54 1.94 16.60
CA GLY A 205 -28.66 2.20 15.69
C GLY A 205 -28.69 1.43 14.39
N LEU A 206 -27.73 0.50 14.15
CA LEU A 206 -27.82 -0.41 13.00
C LEU A 206 -28.34 -1.77 13.46
N PRO A 207 -29.54 -2.19 13.06
CA PRO A 207 -30.04 -3.53 13.37
C PRO A 207 -29.23 -4.57 12.57
N MET A 208 -28.76 -5.61 13.22
CA MET A 208 -28.39 -6.86 12.55
C MET A 208 -29.53 -7.85 12.70
N GLU A 209 -29.78 -8.57 11.63
CA GLU A 209 -30.75 -9.66 11.65
C GLU A 209 -30.37 -10.72 12.68
N GLU A 210 -31.40 -11.36 13.25
CA GLU A 210 -31.20 -12.42 14.22
C GLU A 210 -30.40 -13.56 13.59
N GLY A 211 -29.32 -13.97 14.24
CA GLY A 211 -28.40 -14.97 13.72
C GLY A 211 -27.03 -14.39 13.30
N PHE A 212 -26.98 -13.22 12.66
CA PHE A 212 -25.70 -12.55 12.32
C PHE A 212 -25.10 -11.74 13.47
N ASN A 213 -25.88 -11.52 14.52
CA ASN A 213 -25.48 -10.85 15.75
C ASN A 213 -24.86 -11.79 16.82
N LYS A 214 -24.68 -13.06 16.50
CA LYS A 214 -24.04 -14.05 17.39
C LYS A 214 -22.69 -14.47 16.83
N PRO A 215 -21.68 -14.75 17.68
CA PRO A 215 -20.40 -15.28 17.21
C PRO A 215 -20.58 -16.58 16.44
N ILE A 216 -19.71 -16.83 15.46
CA ILE A 216 -19.58 -18.14 14.81
C ILE A 216 -18.62 -18.98 15.64
N ALA A 217 -19.10 -20.07 16.22
CA ALA A 217 -18.29 -20.96 17.05
C ALA A 217 -17.23 -21.70 16.23
N PRO A 218 -16.15 -22.20 16.86
CA PRO A 218 -15.17 -23.07 16.22
C PRO A 218 -15.85 -24.27 15.52
N GLY A 219 -15.50 -24.49 14.26
CA GLY A 219 -16.08 -25.54 13.41
C GLY A 219 -17.51 -25.27 12.90
N GLU A 220 -18.16 -24.20 13.34
CA GLU A 220 -19.50 -23.83 12.87
C GLU A 220 -19.43 -23.27 11.45
N THR A 221 -20.40 -23.68 10.62
CA THR A 221 -20.71 -23.07 9.32
C THR A 221 -22.04 -22.35 9.43
N ARG A 222 -22.07 -21.08 9.03
CA ARG A 222 -23.27 -20.26 8.99
C ARG A 222 -23.43 -19.67 7.61
N GLN A 223 -24.64 -19.79 7.03
CA GLN A 223 -24.98 -19.14 5.79
C GLN A 223 -25.18 -17.64 6.07
N TRP A 224 -24.44 -16.81 5.38
CA TRP A 224 -24.61 -15.38 5.33
C TRP A 224 -25.27 -15.00 4.02
N GLU A 225 -26.21 -14.05 4.07
CA GLU A 225 -26.99 -13.64 2.91
C GLU A 225 -27.14 -12.12 2.84
N TRP A 226 -27.37 -11.65 1.63
CA TRP A 226 -27.78 -10.26 1.36
C TRP A 226 -28.63 -10.20 0.10
N THR A 227 -29.52 -9.22 0.02
CA THR A 227 -30.34 -8.94 -1.14
C THR A 227 -30.03 -7.55 -1.68
N THR A 228 -30.12 -7.37 -3.01
CA THR A 228 -29.90 -6.07 -3.64
C THR A 228 -30.49 -5.98 -5.03
N GLY A 229 -31.06 -4.80 -5.37
CA GLY A 229 -31.39 -4.40 -6.75
C GLY A 229 -30.31 -3.52 -7.37
N ASP A 230 -29.32 -3.08 -6.58
CA ASP A 230 -28.27 -2.14 -6.98
C ASP A 230 -27.09 -2.88 -7.66
N ILE A 231 -27.35 -3.38 -8.86
CA ILE A 231 -26.43 -4.14 -9.68
C ILE A 231 -25.78 -3.21 -10.71
N PRO A 232 -24.45 -3.22 -10.85
CA PRO A 232 -23.77 -2.37 -11.85
C PRO A 232 -24.01 -2.86 -13.28
N ASP A 233 -24.11 -1.92 -14.21
CA ASP A 233 -24.15 -2.23 -15.64
C ASP A 233 -22.92 -3.00 -16.09
N GLY A 234 -23.10 -3.99 -16.96
CA GLY A 234 -22.02 -4.86 -17.45
C GLY A 234 -21.62 -6.00 -16.52
N TRP A 235 -22.33 -6.21 -15.43
CA TRP A 235 -22.07 -7.33 -14.52
C TRP A 235 -22.26 -8.69 -15.19
N SER A 236 -21.23 -9.54 -15.10
CA SER A 236 -21.21 -10.88 -15.72
C SER A 236 -21.94 -11.96 -14.93
N LYS A 237 -22.69 -11.60 -13.88
CA LYS A 237 -23.28 -12.53 -12.89
C LYS A 237 -22.22 -13.25 -12.05
N LYS A 238 -20.98 -12.76 -12.02
CA LYS A 238 -19.92 -13.23 -11.14
C LYS A 238 -19.72 -12.26 -9.98
N THR A 239 -19.68 -12.80 -8.79
CA THR A 239 -19.44 -12.01 -7.56
C THR A 239 -18.31 -12.67 -6.79
N LEU A 240 -17.33 -11.84 -6.38
CA LEU A 240 -16.23 -12.26 -5.52
C LEU A 240 -16.50 -11.74 -4.11
N VAL A 241 -16.48 -12.64 -3.13
CA VAL A 241 -16.59 -12.28 -1.71
C VAL A 241 -15.30 -12.68 -1.01
N VAL A 242 -14.66 -11.72 -0.35
CA VAL A 242 -13.40 -11.96 0.38
C VAL A 242 -13.47 -11.35 1.77
N PRO A 243 -12.90 -12.00 2.80
CA PRO A 243 -12.83 -11.43 4.13
C PRO A 243 -11.81 -10.29 4.13
N VAL A 244 -12.14 -9.17 4.80
CA VAL A 244 -11.28 -7.98 4.86
C VAL A 244 -10.97 -7.51 6.27
N ASN A 245 -11.73 -7.96 7.26
CA ASN A 245 -11.44 -7.71 8.66
C ASN A 245 -12.13 -8.77 9.53
N VAL A 246 -11.44 -9.27 10.52
CA VAL A 246 -11.97 -10.25 11.48
C VAL A 246 -11.57 -9.85 12.89
N LYS A 247 -12.42 -10.19 13.87
CA LYS A 247 -12.11 -10.20 15.29
C LYS A 247 -12.62 -11.48 15.91
N PHE A 248 -11.85 -12.03 16.78
CA PHE A 248 -12.24 -13.18 17.59
C PHE A 248 -12.65 -12.72 18.99
N VAL A 249 -13.42 -13.54 19.69
CA VAL A 249 -13.81 -13.23 21.07
C VAL A 249 -12.55 -13.13 21.93
N GLY A 250 -12.35 -11.98 22.57
CA GLY A 250 -11.19 -11.71 23.42
C GLY A 250 -10.05 -10.89 22.76
N ASP A 251 -10.19 -10.52 21.47
CA ASP A 251 -9.24 -9.62 20.77
C ASP A 251 -9.38 -8.14 21.18
#